data_04f03daa7df2aa91a03c6d4c59320920
#
_entry.id   04f03daa7df2aa91a03c6d4c59320920
#
_cell.length_a   1.000
_cell.length_b   1.000
_cell.length_c   1.000
_cell.angle_alpha   90.00
_cell.angle_beta   90.00
_cell.angle_gamma   90.00
#
_symmetry.space_group_name_H-M   'P 1'
#
loop_
_entity.id
_entity.type
_entity.pdbx_description
1 polymer ?
#
loop_
_entity_poly.entity_id
_entity_poly.type
_entity_poly.pdbx_seq_one_letter_code
_entity_poly.pdbx_strand_id
1 'polypeptide(L)'
;IFIIIQICACSTTVKKNDSIVIFDDSILNIIDTSSEIEYLIDSLNVAEGPLWDENSSSLLFTQVPTNKIYKWNENDGYEVYISPSGYTNYAPVIPNVGLSGANGLTFDSEGNLIIAQHGDRRVSKIDNSPTTDPNFETIVDNYEGNRFNSPNDVVVSSNGDIFFTDPTYGFM
;
A
#
# COMPACT_ATOMS: atom_id res chain seq x y z
N ILE A 1 -12.24 6.50 -4.43
CA ILE A 1 -12.94 5.74 -3.36
C ILE A 1 -11.91 5.52 -2.28
N PHE A 2 -12.03 6.22 -1.14
CA PHE A 2 -11.17 5.95 0.01
C PHE A 2 -11.86 4.84 0.82
N ILE A 3 -11.34 3.61 0.72
CA ILE A 3 -11.69 2.56 1.65
C ILE A 3 -10.74 2.72 2.83
N ILE A 4 -11.24 3.28 3.94
CA ILE A 4 -10.48 3.29 5.19
C ILE A 4 -10.63 1.89 5.79
N ILE A 5 -9.63 1.03 5.56
CA ILE A 5 -9.52 -0.25 6.25
C ILE A 5 -8.85 0.05 7.59
N GLN A 6 -9.64 0.20 8.64
CA GLN A 6 -9.12 0.28 10.00
C GLN A 6 -8.88 -1.14 10.51
N ILE A 7 -7.66 -1.64 10.38
CA ILE A 7 -7.27 -2.94 10.92
C ILE A 7 -6.89 -2.75 12.38
N CYS A 8 -7.80 -3.10 13.28
CA CYS A 8 -7.51 -3.24 14.69
C CYS A 8 -7.13 -4.70 14.96
N ALA A 9 -5.84 -4.96 15.23
CA ALA A 9 -5.36 -6.27 15.65
C ALA A 9 -5.80 -6.53 17.10
N CYS A 10 -7.02 -7.01 17.28
CA CYS A 10 -7.48 -7.60 18.52
C CYS A 10 -8.45 -8.73 18.18
N SER A 11 -8.14 -9.96 18.63
CA SER A 11 -8.99 -11.14 18.46
C SER A 11 -10.27 -10.98 19.26
N THR A 12 -11.28 -10.38 18.67
CA THR A 12 -12.66 -10.45 19.14
C THR A 12 -13.52 -10.80 17.95
N THR A 13 -14.39 -11.77 18.12
CA THR A 13 -15.44 -12.15 17.18
C THR A 13 -16.17 -10.90 16.70
N VAL A 14 -15.82 -10.40 15.51
CA VAL A 14 -16.46 -9.23 14.92
C VAL A 14 -17.89 -9.61 14.58
N LYS A 15 -18.84 -8.89 15.16
CA LYS A 15 -20.26 -9.04 14.82
C LYS A 15 -20.46 -8.53 13.38
N LYS A 16 -21.08 -9.34 12.56
CA LYS A 16 -21.52 -9.09 11.20
C LYS A 16 -22.65 -8.04 11.20
N ASN A 17 -22.35 -6.77 11.41
CA ASN A 17 -23.29 -5.62 11.27
C ASN A 17 -22.67 -4.33 11.84
N ASP A 18 -21.51 -3.91 11.31
CA ASP A 18 -21.13 -2.52 11.47
C ASP A 18 -21.87 -1.71 10.41
N SER A 19 -22.98 -1.09 10.81
CA SER A 19 -23.74 -0.21 9.93
C SER A 19 -22.90 1.02 9.56
N ILE A 20 -22.93 1.39 8.29
CA ILE A 20 -22.32 2.63 7.81
C ILE A 20 -23.01 3.81 8.51
N VAL A 21 -22.25 4.64 9.22
CA VAL A 21 -22.75 5.85 9.87
C VAL A 21 -22.47 7.04 8.97
N ILE A 22 -23.51 7.73 8.55
CA ILE A 22 -23.44 8.88 7.65
C ILE A 22 -23.36 10.15 8.50
N PHE A 23 -22.30 10.94 8.33
CA PHE A 23 -22.10 12.25 8.95
C PHE A 23 -22.41 13.42 7.99
N ASP A 24 -22.32 13.18 6.68
CA ASP A 24 -22.57 14.15 5.63
C ASP A 24 -23.21 13.42 4.42
N ASP A 25 -24.33 13.92 3.95
CA ASP A 25 -25.09 13.30 2.85
C ASP A 25 -24.32 13.27 1.53
N SER A 26 -23.28 14.08 1.35
CA SER A 26 -22.44 14.05 0.15
C SER A 26 -21.74 12.70 -0.06
N ILE A 27 -21.55 11.90 1.00
CA ILE A 27 -20.98 10.55 0.90
C ILE A 27 -21.85 9.60 0.08
N LEU A 28 -23.16 9.85 -0.01
CA LEU A 28 -24.11 9.05 -0.79
C LEU A 28 -23.82 9.10 -2.30
N ASN A 29 -23.04 10.08 -2.76
CA ASN A 29 -22.57 10.16 -4.14
C ASN A 29 -21.37 9.23 -4.42
N ILE A 30 -20.77 8.65 -3.38
CA ILE A 30 -19.52 7.89 -3.44
C ILE A 30 -19.76 6.43 -3.07
N ILE A 31 -20.56 6.17 -2.04
CA ILE A 31 -20.83 4.82 -1.56
C ILE A 31 -22.33 4.50 -1.60
N ASP A 32 -22.64 3.24 -1.87
CA ASP A 32 -23.97 2.68 -1.68
C ASP A 32 -24.12 2.23 -0.22
N THR A 33 -25.05 2.85 0.51
CA THR A 33 -25.31 2.53 1.92
C THR A 33 -25.97 1.17 2.14
N SER A 34 -26.45 0.53 1.07
CA SER A 34 -26.91 -0.86 1.12
C SER A 34 -25.78 -1.87 1.06
N SER A 35 -24.55 -1.42 0.74
CA SER A 35 -23.37 -2.29 0.71
C SER A 35 -22.99 -2.76 2.10
N GLU A 36 -22.67 -4.04 2.23
CA GLU A 36 -22.15 -4.62 3.45
C GLU A 36 -20.61 -4.50 3.50
N ILE A 37 -20.07 -4.40 4.72
CA ILE A 37 -18.61 -4.48 4.91
C ILE A 37 -18.21 -5.95 4.80
N GLU A 38 -17.35 -6.25 3.84
CA GLU A 38 -16.84 -7.58 3.60
C GLU A 38 -15.41 -7.74 4.13
N TYR A 39 -15.14 -8.85 4.79
CA TYR A 39 -13.81 -9.25 5.23
C TYR A 39 -13.16 -10.13 4.17
N LEU A 40 -12.23 -9.56 3.39
CA LEU A 40 -11.59 -10.27 2.29
C LEU A 40 -10.49 -11.22 2.77
N ILE A 41 -9.73 -10.84 3.79
CA ILE A 41 -8.56 -11.58 4.25
C ILE A 41 -8.43 -11.45 5.77
N ASP A 42 -8.21 -12.61 6.42
CA ASP A 42 -7.85 -12.69 7.84
C ASP A 42 -6.33 -12.75 8.03
N SER A 43 -5.88 -12.47 9.25
CA SER A 43 -4.51 -12.75 9.71
C SER A 43 -3.40 -11.91 9.07
N LEU A 44 -3.70 -10.73 8.54
CA LEU A 44 -2.69 -9.76 8.15
C LEU A 44 -2.22 -8.95 9.37
N ASN A 45 -0.91 -8.74 9.50
CA ASN A 45 -0.38 -7.94 10.61
C ASN A 45 -0.56 -6.44 10.36
N VAL A 46 0.12 -5.91 9.34
CA VAL A 46 0.02 -4.51 8.92
C VAL A 46 -0.19 -4.50 7.42
N ALA A 47 -1.44 -4.37 7.00
CA ALA A 47 -1.79 -4.18 5.60
C ALA A 47 -1.97 -2.70 5.32
N GLU A 48 -1.35 -2.22 4.26
CA GLU A 48 -1.29 -0.81 3.88
C GLU A 48 -1.44 -0.63 2.37
N GLY A 49 -1.48 0.60 1.89
CA GLY A 49 -1.43 0.96 0.48
C GLY A 49 -2.44 0.23 -0.42
N PRO A 50 -3.74 0.17 -0.06
CA PRO A 50 -4.73 -0.48 -0.91
C PRO A 50 -4.88 0.26 -2.24
N LEU A 51 -4.73 -0.47 -3.35
CA LEU A 51 -4.82 0.04 -4.70
C LEU A 51 -5.66 -0.88 -5.57
N TRP A 52 -6.75 -0.37 -6.13
CA TRP A 52 -7.56 -1.13 -7.07
C TRP A 52 -6.97 -1.06 -8.48
N ASP A 53 -6.72 -2.21 -9.07
CA ASP A 53 -6.30 -2.37 -10.46
C ASP A 53 -7.52 -2.71 -11.33
N GLU A 54 -8.04 -1.72 -12.04
CA GLU A 54 -9.18 -1.86 -12.94
C GLU A 54 -8.92 -2.88 -14.07
N ASN A 55 -7.67 -2.94 -14.57
CA ASN A 55 -7.33 -3.81 -15.69
C ASN A 55 -7.44 -5.30 -15.32
N SER A 56 -7.08 -5.63 -14.10
CA SER A 56 -7.12 -7.02 -13.62
C SER A 56 -8.27 -7.30 -12.66
N SER A 57 -9.12 -6.29 -12.38
CA SER A 57 -10.22 -6.36 -11.39
C SER A 57 -9.72 -6.94 -10.06
N SER A 58 -8.62 -6.38 -9.56
CA SER A 58 -7.93 -6.91 -8.40
C SER A 58 -7.51 -5.80 -7.44
N LEU A 59 -7.44 -6.13 -6.16
CA LEU A 59 -6.90 -5.27 -5.11
C LEU A 59 -5.43 -5.60 -4.88
N LEU A 60 -4.55 -4.62 -5.09
CA LEU A 60 -3.17 -4.68 -4.61
C LEU A 60 -3.11 -4.09 -3.21
N PHE A 61 -2.27 -4.65 -2.35
CA PHE A 61 -2.01 -4.12 -1.02
C PHE A 61 -0.65 -4.58 -0.51
N THR A 62 -0.06 -3.80 0.39
CA THR A 62 1.22 -4.12 1.00
C THR A 62 1.04 -4.81 2.34
N GLN A 63 1.94 -5.71 2.69
CA GLN A 63 2.13 -6.20 4.06
C GLN A 63 3.53 -5.84 4.49
N VAL A 64 3.65 -4.71 5.18
CA VAL A 64 4.90 -4.05 5.50
C VAL A 64 5.89 -4.95 6.25
N PRO A 65 5.49 -5.70 7.31
CA PRO A 65 6.42 -6.54 8.05
C PRO A 65 6.99 -7.71 7.26
N THR A 66 6.30 -8.18 6.23
CA THR A 66 6.74 -9.33 5.42
C THR A 66 7.47 -8.93 4.13
N ASN A 67 7.59 -7.62 3.88
CA ASN A 67 8.25 -7.07 2.71
C ASN A 67 7.65 -7.57 1.38
N LYS A 68 6.30 -7.57 1.29
CA LYS A 68 5.56 -8.10 0.16
C LYS A 68 4.43 -7.18 -0.26
N ILE A 69 4.13 -7.19 -1.55
CA ILE A 69 2.87 -6.73 -2.11
C ILE A 69 2.06 -7.97 -2.46
N TYR A 70 0.78 -7.95 -2.10
CA TYR A 70 -0.18 -8.99 -2.43
C TYR A 70 -1.18 -8.49 -3.45
N LYS A 71 -1.77 -9.43 -4.17
CA LYS A 71 -2.89 -9.22 -5.08
C LYS A 71 -4.04 -10.11 -4.65
N TRP A 72 -5.24 -9.56 -4.58
CA TRP A 72 -6.47 -10.27 -4.26
C TRP A 72 -7.50 -10.07 -5.37
N ASN A 73 -8.27 -11.11 -5.69
CA ASN A 73 -9.50 -11.03 -6.46
C ASN A 73 -10.51 -12.07 -5.95
N GLU A 74 -11.77 -11.91 -6.37
CA GLU A 74 -12.87 -12.78 -5.91
C GLU A 74 -12.72 -14.25 -6.30
N ASN A 75 -12.06 -14.55 -7.42
CA ASN A 75 -12.00 -15.91 -7.96
C ASN A 75 -10.88 -16.74 -7.33
N ASP A 76 -9.73 -16.12 -7.12
CA ASP A 76 -8.48 -16.81 -6.78
C ASP A 76 -8.04 -16.56 -5.32
N GLY A 77 -8.72 -15.63 -4.61
CA GLY A 77 -8.30 -15.18 -3.30
C GLY A 77 -7.07 -14.28 -3.39
N TYR A 78 -6.08 -14.44 -2.52
CA TYR A 78 -4.89 -13.59 -2.52
C TYR A 78 -3.60 -14.39 -2.72
N GLU A 79 -2.64 -13.76 -3.38
CA GLU A 79 -1.32 -14.31 -3.66
C GLU A 79 -0.23 -13.25 -3.47
N VAL A 80 1.03 -13.70 -3.36
CA VAL A 80 2.18 -12.79 -3.39
C VAL A 80 2.35 -12.26 -4.81
N TYR A 81 2.35 -10.93 -4.95
CA TYR A 81 2.46 -10.26 -6.23
C TYR A 81 3.89 -9.77 -6.51
N ILE A 82 4.49 -9.04 -5.55
CA ILE A 82 5.89 -8.58 -5.64
C ILE A 82 6.60 -8.90 -4.32
N SER A 83 7.80 -9.49 -4.41
CA SER A 83 8.66 -9.77 -3.26
C SER A 83 10.14 -9.84 -3.67
N PRO A 84 11.04 -9.11 -3.00
CA PRO A 84 10.82 -8.13 -1.94
C PRO A 84 10.16 -6.86 -2.45
N SER A 85 9.44 -6.11 -1.60
CA SER A 85 8.66 -4.95 -2.05
C SER A 85 9.25 -3.60 -1.64
N GLY A 86 9.81 -3.48 -0.45
CA GLY A 86 10.22 -2.19 0.11
C GLY A 86 11.64 -2.14 0.64
N TYR A 87 12.20 -3.28 1.06
CA TYR A 87 13.63 -3.42 1.36
C TYR A 87 14.26 -4.42 0.41
N THR A 88 15.17 -3.92 -0.43
CA THR A 88 15.84 -4.69 -1.49
C THR A 88 17.39 -4.65 -1.36
N ASN A 89 17.91 -4.21 -0.22
CA ASN A 89 19.32 -3.89 0.01
C ASN A 89 19.82 -2.65 -0.74
N TYR A 90 18.93 -1.82 -1.28
CA TYR A 90 19.29 -0.56 -1.92
C TYR A 90 19.80 0.47 -0.89
N ALA A 91 19.16 0.57 0.25
CA ALA A 91 19.61 1.41 1.37
C ALA A 91 20.32 0.59 2.44
N PRO A 92 21.23 1.21 3.24
CA PRO A 92 21.79 0.55 4.41
C PRO A 92 20.69 0.10 5.38
N VAL A 93 20.90 -1.07 5.98
CA VAL A 93 19.99 -1.57 7.05
C VAL A 93 20.01 -0.58 8.20
N ILE A 94 18.80 -0.20 8.65
CA ILE A 94 18.67 0.54 9.90
C ILE A 94 18.47 -0.49 11.02
N PRO A 95 19.39 -0.58 11.98
CA PRO A 95 19.27 -1.54 13.07
C PRO A 95 17.97 -1.32 13.86
N ASN A 96 17.29 -2.41 14.19
CA ASN A 96 16.04 -2.44 14.99
C ASN A 96 14.79 -1.86 14.32
N VAL A 97 14.81 -1.65 13.01
CA VAL A 97 13.58 -1.27 12.28
C VAL A 97 12.74 -2.50 12.01
N GLY A 98 11.54 -2.52 12.57
CA GLY A 98 10.62 -3.67 12.45
C GLY A 98 9.83 -3.71 11.14
N LEU A 99 9.71 -2.59 10.45
CA LEU A 99 8.92 -2.45 9.22
C LEU A 99 9.84 -2.18 8.05
N SER A 100 9.94 -3.13 7.11
CA SER A 100 10.88 -3.02 5.97
C SER A 100 10.20 -3.07 4.59
N GLY A 101 8.92 -3.41 4.52
CA GLY A 101 8.19 -3.55 3.26
C GLY A 101 7.87 -2.21 2.58
N ALA A 102 7.24 -2.30 1.41
CA ALA A 102 6.56 -1.18 0.79
C ALA A 102 5.36 -0.76 1.63
N ASN A 103 4.95 0.51 1.53
CA ASN A 103 3.76 1.04 2.17
C ASN A 103 2.76 1.51 1.11
N GLY A 104 2.64 2.79 0.79
CA GLY A 104 1.71 3.29 -0.20
C GLY A 104 1.99 2.84 -1.63
N LEU A 105 0.92 2.64 -2.39
CA LEU A 105 0.92 2.23 -3.79
C LEU A 105 0.05 3.17 -4.61
N THR A 106 0.44 3.46 -5.84
CA THR A 106 -0.40 4.12 -6.83
C THR A 106 0.05 3.74 -8.23
N PHE A 107 -0.74 4.09 -9.27
CA PHE A 107 -0.32 3.95 -10.66
C PHE A 107 0.08 5.29 -11.25
N ASP A 108 1.05 5.28 -12.17
CA ASP A 108 1.27 6.39 -13.08
C ASP A 108 0.31 6.31 -14.29
N SER A 109 0.38 7.31 -15.17
CA SER A 109 -0.46 7.36 -16.38
C SER A 109 -0.15 6.28 -17.42
N GLU A 110 0.99 5.61 -17.30
CA GLU A 110 1.41 4.50 -18.15
C GLU A 110 1.00 3.12 -17.59
N GLY A 111 0.47 3.10 -16.38
CA GLY A 111 0.08 1.87 -15.68
C GLY A 111 1.21 1.22 -14.89
N ASN A 112 2.35 1.88 -14.75
CA ASN A 112 3.40 1.39 -13.87
C ASN A 112 3.04 1.60 -12.41
N LEU A 113 3.51 0.72 -11.56
CA LEU A 113 3.31 0.80 -10.12
C LEU A 113 4.36 1.74 -9.50
N ILE A 114 3.88 2.79 -8.84
CA ILE A 114 4.67 3.71 -8.04
C ILE A 114 4.55 3.30 -6.59
N ILE A 115 5.69 3.18 -5.91
CA ILE A 115 5.78 2.53 -4.60
C ILE A 115 6.54 3.40 -3.62
N ALA A 116 5.96 3.66 -2.47
CA ALA A 116 6.65 4.19 -1.31
C ALA A 116 7.43 3.05 -0.63
N GLN A 117 8.74 2.91 -0.94
CA GLN A 117 9.60 1.88 -0.38
C GLN A 117 10.16 2.32 0.97
N HIS A 118 9.46 1.97 2.00
CA HIS A 118 9.77 2.32 3.38
C HIS A 118 11.19 1.87 3.79
N GLY A 119 11.52 0.59 3.54
CA GLY A 119 12.81 0.02 3.92
C GLY A 119 14.00 0.55 3.11
N ASP A 120 13.84 0.79 1.82
CA ASP A 120 14.87 1.36 0.95
C ASP A 120 14.91 2.90 0.99
N ARG A 121 13.95 3.52 1.69
CA ARG A 121 13.91 4.97 1.92
C ARG A 121 13.88 5.76 0.62
N ARG A 122 13.01 5.33 -0.30
CA ARG A 122 12.84 5.94 -1.63
C ARG A 122 11.40 5.81 -2.14
N VAL A 123 11.07 6.59 -3.15
CA VAL A 123 9.94 6.32 -4.05
C VAL A 123 10.50 5.71 -5.34
N SER A 124 9.92 4.62 -5.76
CA SER A 124 10.37 3.86 -6.93
C SER A 124 9.22 3.51 -7.86
N LYS A 125 9.58 3.06 -9.06
CA LYS A 125 8.68 2.60 -10.10
C LYS A 125 9.05 1.18 -10.55
N ILE A 126 8.04 0.39 -10.91
CA ILE A 126 8.21 -0.91 -11.55
C ILE A 126 7.01 -1.18 -12.47
N ASP A 127 7.18 -2.01 -13.50
CA ASP A 127 6.08 -2.53 -14.30
C ASP A 127 5.06 -3.26 -13.40
N ASN A 128 3.77 -3.04 -13.67
CA ASN A 128 2.69 -3.70 -12.92
C ASN A 128 2.57 -5.18 -13.32
N SER A 129 3.51 -6.00 -12.87
CA SER A 129 3.54 -7.44 -13.11
C SER A 129 4.07 -8.23 -11.91
N PRO A 130 3.59 -9.48 -11.69
CA PRO A 130 4.05 -10.30 -10.58
C PRO A 130 5.53 -10.67 -10.73
N THR A 131 6.30 -10.54 -9.63
CA THR A 131 7.73 -10.88 -9.64
C THR A 131 8.27 -11.21 -8.26
N THR A 132 9.22 -12.14 -8.22
CA THR A 132 10.06 -12.46 -7.05
C THR A 132 11.50 -11.96 -7.20
N ASP A 133 11.81 -11.30 -8.32
CA ASP A 133 13.11 -10.67 -8.60
C ASP A 133 12.87 -9.26 -9.17
N PRO A 134 12.34 -8.32 -8.36
CA PRO A 134 11.93 -7.01 -8.84
C PRO A 134 13.13 -6.12 -9.15
N ASN A 135 13.07 -5.47 -10.31
CA ASN A 135 14.03 -4.45 -10.72
C ASN A 135 13.36 -3.06 -10.65
N PHE A 136 13.47 -2.41 -9.51
CA PHE A 136 12.87 -1.10 -9.29
C PHE A 136 13.73 0.02 -9.87
N GLU A 137 13.10 0.91 -10.62
CA GLU A 137 13.65 2.21 -11.01
C GLU A 137 13.47 3.21 -9.86
N THR A 138 14.54 3.82 -9.37
CA THR A 138 14.44 4.87 -8.35
C THR A 138 13.97 6.17 -8.97
N ILE A 139 12.86 6.71 -8.49
CA ILE A 139 12.38 8.04 -8.86
C ILE A 139 13.11 9.09 -8.01
N VAL A 140 13.07 8.91 -6.69
CA VAL A 140 13.75 9.81 -5.75
C VAL A 140 14.08 9.07 -4.45
N ASP A 141 15.24 9.35 -3.86
CA ASP A 141 15.71 8.71 -2.63
C ASP A 141 16.32 9.69 -1.62
N ASN A 142 16.38 10.98 -1.97
CA ASN A 142 16.96 12.00 -1.10
C ASN A 142 16.41 13.39 -1.43
N TYR A 143 16.57 14.30 -0.47
CA TYR A 143 16.39 15.73 -0.65
C TYR A 143 17.62 16.47 -0.12
N GLU A 144 18.23 17.30 -0.97
CA GLU A 144 19.46 18.04 -0.64
C GLU A 144 20.58 17.14 -0.08
N GLY A 145 20.73 15.92 -0.61
CA GLY A 145 21.74 14.96 -0.20
C GLY A 145 21.40 14.15 1.07
N ASN A 146 20.26 14.42 1.69
CA ASN A 146 19.78 13.66 2.85
C ASN A 146 18.76 12.62 2.41
N ARG A 147 18.94 11.36 2.79
CA ARG A 147 17.96 10.32 2.53
C ARG A 147 16.66 10.62 3.24
N PHE A 148 15.56 10.22 2.61
CA PHE A 148 14.24 10.24 3.25
C PHE A 148 14.22 9.41 4.54
N ASN A 149 13.21 9.63 5.36
CA ASN A 149 13.00 8.84 6.58
C ASN A 149 12.44 7.46 6.22
N SER A 150 11.17 7.42 5.89
CA SER A 150 10.45 6.19 5.55
C SER A 150 9.21 6.54 4.72
N PRO A 151 9.37 6.77 3.39
CA PRO A 151 8.25 7.11 2.53
C PRO A 151 7.05 6.22 2.80
N ASN A 152 5.89 6.83 3.11
CA ASN A 152 4.75 6.10 3.65
C ASN A 152 3.62 6.02 2.64
N ASP A 153 3.00 7.13 2.26
CA ASP A 153 1.94 7.14 1.28
C ASP A 153 2.34 7.93 0.04
N VAL A 154 1.76 7.60 -1.12
CA VAL A 154 2.14 8.20 -2.40
C VAL A 154 0.93 8.37 -3.31
N VAL A 155 0.89 9.47 -4.04
CA VAL A 155 -0.13 9.75 -5.04
C VAL A 155 0.49 10.44 -6.26
N VAL A 156 -0.03 10.13 -7.45
CA VAL A 156 0.30 10.79 -8.71
C VAL A 156 -0.85 11.68 -9.14
N SER A 157 -0.56 12.95 -9.38
CA SER A 157 -1.56 13.91 -9.87
C SER A 157 -1.79 13.74 -11.38
N SER A 158 -2.83 14.36 -11.90
CA SER A 158 -3.20 14.27 -13.33
C SER A 158 -2.15 14.83 -14.30
N ASN A 159 -1.25 15.70 -13.83
CA ASN A 159 -0.14 16.23 -14.63
C ASN A 159 1.17 15.41 -14.45
N GLY A 160 1.14 14.32 -13.69
CA GLY A 160 2.27 13.43 -13.46
C GLY A 160 3.14 13.79 -12.27
N ASP A 161 2.84 14.84 -11.50
CA ASP A 161 3.58 15.16 -10.29
C ASP A 161 3.32 14.09 -9.22
N ILE A 162 4.37 13.68 -8.52
CA ILE A 162 4.31 12.69 -7.46
C ILE A 162 4.41 13.38 -6.10
N PHE A 163 3.44 13.13 -5.24
CA PHE A 163 3.42 13.59 -3.85
C PHE A 163 3.51 12.39 -2.93
N PHE A 164 4.32 12.48 -1.89
CA PHE A 164 4.43 11.42 -0.90
C PHE A 164 4.67 12.00 0.51
N THR A 165 4.35 11.20 1.51
CA THR A 165 4.63 11.51 2.91
C THR A 165 5.90 10.80 3.36
N ASP A 166 6.68 11.45 4.24
CA ASP A 166 7.97 10.93 4.72
C ASP A 166 8.09 10.99 6.26
N PRO A 167 7.25 10.26 6.98
CA PRO A 167 7.30 10.24 8.45
C PRO A 167 8.49 9.44 8.97
N THR A 168 8.76 9.56 10.28
CA THR A 168 9.84 8.85 10.96
C THR A 168 9.46 7.45 11.45
N TYR A 169 8.34 6.89 11.04
CA TYR A 169 7.82 5.61 11.56
C TYR A 169 8.79 4.44 11.36
N GLY A 170 9.56 4.43 10.28
CA GLY A 170 10.54 3.39 10.01
C GLY A 170 11.75 3.40 10.93
N PHE A 171 11.83 4.33 11.88
CA PHE A 171 12.92 4.44 12.85
C PHE A 171 12.47 4.22 14.30
N MET A 172 11.20 3.91 14.54
CA MET A 172 10.60 3.71 15.88
C MET A 172 10.44 2.24 16.23
#